data_e0dd681818ef82b8b804a30abb37acbb
#
_entry.id   e0dd681818ef82b8b804a30abb37acbb
#
_cell.length_a   1.000
_cell.length_b   1.000
_cell.length_c   1.000
_cell.angle_alpha   90.00
_cell.angle_beta   90.00
_cell.angle_gamma   90.00
#
_symmetry.space_group_name_H-M   'P 1'
#
loop_
_entity.id
_entity.type
_entity.pdbx_description
1 polymer ?
#
loop_
_entity_poly.entity_id
_entity_poly.type
_entity_poly.pdbx_seq_one_letter_code
_entity_poly.pdbx_strand_id
1 'polypeptide(L)'
;MRLIETTIDIQATASRVWGILSAFSAYPVWNPFIIAAEGEVRPGARLKITIAPPGRRPMTFRPLVLVAVPERELRWLGRLLVPGLFDGEHIFQLEQRDAACCLHHCERFSGILLPLFGDGPLQATRQGFEAMNAALKKRAEAD
;
A
#
# COMPACT_ATOMS: atom_id res chain seq x y z
N MET A 1 16.15 10.44 0.96
CA MET A 1 15.03 9.50 1.24
C MET A 1 13.84 10.28 1.78
N ARG A 2 12.67 9.99 1.30
CA ARG A 2 11.41 10.57 1.79
C ARG A 2 10.54 9.43 2.29
N LEU A 3 9.80 9.69 3.37
CA LEU A 3 8.96 8.68 4.01
C LEU A 3 7.53 9.21 4.19
N ILE A 4 6.55 8.40 3.80
CA ILE A 4 5.14 8.61 4.11
C ILE A 4 4.77 7.59 5.16
N GLU A 5 4.27 8.04 6.31
CA GLU A 5 3.79 7.15 7.37
C GLU A 5 2.35 7.47 7.70
N THR A 6 1.52 6.43 7.72
CA THR A 6 0.14 6.53 8.19
C THR A 6 -0.16 5.35 9.09
N THR A 7 -1.07 5.54 10.03
CA THR A 7 -1.56 4.47 10.90
C THR A 7 -3.05 4.59 11.08
N ILE A 8 -3.71 3.46 11.31
CA ILE A 8 -5.14 3.43 11.63
C ILE A 8 -5.44 2.21 12.52
N ASP A 9 -6.29 2.40 13.52
CA ASP A 9 -6.79 1.30 14.33
C ASP A 9 -8.07 0.76 13.72
N ILE A 10 -8.12 -0.56 13.54
CA ILE A 10 -9.24 -1.27 12.92
C ILE A 10 -9.82 -2.23 13.94
N GLN A 11 -11.13 -2.13 14.19
CA GLN A 11 -11.83 -2.99 15.14
C GLN A 11 -12.19 -4.33 14.47
N ALA A 12 -11.15 -5.05 14.05
CA ALA A 12 -11.23 -6.38 13.46
C ALA A 12 -9.89 -7.07 13.70
N THR A 13 -9.86 -8.39 13.54
CA THR A 13 -8.62 -9.15 13.73
C THR A 13 -7.62 -8.92 12.62
N ALA A 14 -6.35 -9.13 12.89
CA ALA A 14 -5.31 -9.09 11.86
C ALA A 14 -5.56 -10.12 10.75
N SER A 15 -6.16 -11.26 11.09
CA SER A 15 -6.55 -12.29 10.11
C SER A 15 -7.57 -11.74 9.11
N ARG A 16 -8.60 -11.05 9.61
CA ARG A 16 -9.62 -10.46 8.72
C ARG A 16 -9.05 -9.34 7.86
N VAL A 17 -8.25 -8.45 8.46
CA VAL A 17 -7.61 -7.35 7.72
C VAL A 17 -6.68 -7.91 6.65
N TRP A 18 -5.88 -8.91 6.99
CA TRP A 18 -4.99 -9.57 6.03
C TRP A 18 -5.77 -10.20 4.87
N GLY A 19 -6.88 -10.86 5.16
CA GLY A 19 -7.72 -11.46 4.13
C GLY A 19 -8.21 -10.44 3.11
N ILE A 20 -8.56 -9.24 3.54
CA ILE A 20 -9.00 -8.16 2.65
C ILE A 20 -7.79 -7.57 1.90
N LEU A 21 -6.70 -7.32 2.62
CA LEU A 21 -5.49 -6.71 2.07
C LEU A 21 -4.83 -7.59 1.01
N SER A 22 -4.87 -8.90 1.17
CA SER A 22 -4.26 -9.87 0.25
C SER A 22 -5.18 -10.28 -0.90
N ALA A 23 -6.46 -9.94 -0.86
CA ALA A 23 -7.43 -10.27 -1.91
C ALA A 23 -7.40 -9.21 -3.02
N PHE A 24 -6.34 -9.20 -3.81
CA PHE A 24 -6.09 -8.18 -4.83
C PHE A 24 -7.22 -8.04 -5.86
N SER A 25 -7.85 -9.14 -6.23
CA SER A 25 -8.92 -9.12 -7.23
C SER A 25 -10.16 -8.33 -6.79
N ALA A 26 -10.34 -8.13 -5.48
CA ALA A 26 -11.44 -7.36 -4.94
C ALA A 26 -11.13 -5.87 -4.78
N TYR A 27 -9.91 -5.44 -4.99
CA TYR A 27 -9.51 -4.04 -4.81
C TYR A 27 -10.38 -3.04 -5.59
N PRO A 28 -10.78 -3.31 -6.85
CA PRO A 28 -11.67 -2.36 -7.56
C PRO A 28 -13.01 -2.11 -6.88
N VAL A 29 -13.44 -3.04 -6.02
CA VAL A 29 -14.75 -2.93 -5.33
C VAL A 29 -14.71 -1.92 -4.18
N TRP A 30 -13.56 -1.81 -3.47
CA TRP A 30 -13.51 -1.04 -2.23
C TRP A 30 -12.36 -0.04 -2.13
N ASN A 31 -11.26 -0.23 -2.87
CA ASN A 31 -10.03 0.53 -2.67
C ASN A 31 -10.02 1.79 -3.52
N PRO A 32 -10.04 3.00 -2.91
CA PRO A 32 -10.06 4.23 -3.68
C PRO A 32 -8.70 4.67 -4.18
N PHE A 33 -7.61 4.06 -3.68
CA PHE A 33 -6.25 4.43 -4.04
C PHE A 33 -5.58 3.39 -4.95
N ILE A 34 -5.49 2.14 -4.50
CA ILE A 34 -5.00 1.04 -5.35
C ILE A 34 -6.24 0.47 -6.05
N ILE A 35 -6.55 1.05 -7.21
CA ILE A 35 -7.80 0.76 -7.90
C ILE A 35 -7.78 -0.57 -8.65
N ALA A 36 -6.61 -1.15 -8.85
CA ALA A 36 -6.44 -2.48 -9.44
C ALA A 36 -5.13 -3.09 -8.97
N ALA A 37 -5.15 -4.38 -8.67
CA ALA A 37 -3.96 -5.13 -8.25
C ALA A 37 -4.06 -6.57 -8.77
N GLU A 38 -2.96 -7.07 -9.31
CA GLU A 38 -2.86 -8.44 -9.84
C GLU A 38 -1.53 -9.04 -9.41
N GLY A 39 -1.51 -10.35 -9.20
CA GLY A 39 -0.32 -11.11 -8.88
C GLY A 39 -0.47 -11.94 -7.62
N GLU A 40 0.54 -12.74 -7.32
CA GLU A 40 0.53 -13.61 -6.15
C GLU A 40 1.10 -12.89 -4.93
N VAL A 41 0.51 -13.14 -3.77
CA VAL A 41 0.96 -12.57 -2.50
C VAL A 41 2.04 -13.48 -1.92
N ARG A 42 3.23 -13.43 -2.52
CA ARG A 42 4.39 -14.20 -2.06
C ARG A 42 5.70 -13.47 -2.41
N PRO A 43 6.76 -13.62 -1.62
CA PRO A 43 8.07 -13.04 -1.94
C PRO A 43 8.55 -13.50 -3.32
N GLY A 44 9.11 -12.57 -4.08
CA GLY A 44 9.58 -12.83 -5.43
C GLY A 44 8.54 -12.71 -6.52
N ALA A 45 7.26 -12.59 -6.17
CA ALA A 45 6.20 -12.39 -7.17
C ALA A 45 6.25 -10.98 -7.73
N ARG A 46 5.98 -10.86 -9.03
CA ARG A 46 5.84 -9.57 -9.70
C ARG A 46 4.36 -9.22 -9.76
N LEU A 47 4.01 -8.05 -9.23
CA LEU A 47 2.63 -7.57 -9.23
C LEU A 47 2.39 -6.60 -10.37
N LYS A 48 1.11 -6.35 -10.67
CA LYS A 48 0.68 -5.23 -11.52
C LYS A 48 -0.27 -4.39 -10.66
N ILE A 49 0.15 -3.17 -10.35
CA ILE A 49 -0.56 -2.27 -9.44
C ILE A 49 -0.91 -0.99 -10.18
N THR A 50 -2.17 -0.57 -10.07
CA THR A 50 -2.62 0.73 -10.57
C THR A 50 -3.06 1.58 -9.40
N ILE A 51 -2.44 2.74 -9.23
CA ILE A 51 -2.77 3.70 -8.18
C ILE A 51 -3.46 4.93 -8.77
N ALA A 52 -4.34 5.52 -7.98
CA ALA A 52 -5.07 6.74 -8.35
C ALA A 52 -4.93 7.79 -7.24
N PRO A 53 -3.79 8.48 -7.16
CA PRO A 53 -3.63 9.55 -6.16
C PRO A 53 -4.66 10.65 -6.41
N PRO A 54 -5.28 11.21 -5.35
CA PRO A 54 -6.29 12.27 -5.51
C PRO A 54 -5.77 13.44 -6.35
N GLY A 55 -6.57 13.84 -7.34
CA GLY A 55 -6.25 14.96 -8.22
C GLY A 55 -5.16 14.69 -9.25
N ARG A 56 -4.70 13.45 -9.39
CA ARG A 56 -3.65 13.09 -10.34
C ARG A 56 -4.09 11.93 -11.22
N ARG A 57 -3.40 11.74 -12.36
CA ARG A 57 -3.69 10.65 -13.27
C ARG A 57 -3.33 9.30 -12.64
N PRO A 58 -4.13 8.28 -12.88
CA PRO A 58 -3.75 6.91 -12.47
C PRO A 58 -2.43 6.48 -13.11
N MET A 59 -1.66 5.71 -12.37
CA MET A 59 -0.38 5.16 -12.80
C MET A 59 -0.35 3.67 -12.56
N THR A 60 0.21 2.91 -13.52
CA THR A 60 0.39 1.46 -13.39
C THR A 60 1.88 1.13 -13.36
N PHE A 61 2.26 0.27 -12.44
CA PHE A 61 3.63 -0.21 -12.32
C PHE A 61 3.64 -1.67 -11.89
N ARG A 62 4.83 -2.30 -11.95
CA ARG A 62 4.99 -3.72 -11.68
C ARG A 62 6.01 -3.96 -10.58
N PRO A 63 5.60 -3.79 -9.31
CA PRO A 63 6.52 -3.96 -8.19
C PRO A 63 6.82 -5.43 -7.90
N LEU A 64 7.94 -5.63 -7.22
CA LEU A 64 8.37 -6.95 -6.75
C LEU A 64 7.98 -7.10 -5.28
N VAL A 65 7.31 -8.20 -4.93
CA VAL A 65 7.01 -8.50 -3.53
C VAL A 65 8.29 -8.88 -2.82
N LEU A 66 8.60 -8.19 -1.73
CA LEU A 66 9.76 -8.45 -0.90
C LEU A 66 9.39 -9.29 0.33
N VAL A 67 8.28 -8.97 0.96
CA VAL A 67 7.82 -9.63 2.19
C VAL A 67 6.33 -9.93 2.06
N ALA A 68 5.93 -11.13 2.42
CA ALA A 68 4.53 -11.52 2.50
C ALA A 68 4.39 -12.52 3.66
N VAL A 69 4.20 -11.98 4.87
CA VAL A 69 3.98 -12.79 6.07
C VAL A 69 2.52 -12.60 6.50
N PRO A 70 1.68 -13.62 6.34
CA PRO A 70 0.26 -13.50 6.66
C PRO A 70 0.01 -12.92 8.04
N GLU A 71 -0.93 -11.99 8.12
CA GLU A 71 -1.36 -11.31 9.34
C GLU A 71 -0.32 -10.36 9.94
N ARG A 72 0.84 -10.17 9.27
CA ARG A 72 1.92 -9.33 9.81
C ARG A 72 2.43 -8.29 8.85
N GLU A 73 2.85 -8.69 7.64
CA GLU A 73 3.51 -7.72 6.75
C GLU A 73 3.37 -8.09 5.29
N LEU A 74 3.06 -7.07 4.49
CA LEU A 74 3.12 -7.13 3.03
C LEU A 74 3.97 -5.94 2.58
N ARG A 75 5.01 -6.20 1.79
CA ARG A 75 5.94 -5.17 1.32
C ARG A 75 6.31 -5.44 -0.12
N TRP A 76 6.27 -4.39 -0.95
CA TRP A 76 6.74 -4.50 -2.32
C TRP A 76 7.57 -3.29 -2.71
N LEU A 77 8.44 -3.49 -3.70
CA LEU A 77 9.36 -2.49 -4.20
C LEU A 77 9.02 -2.17 -5.65
N GLY A 78 8.62 -0.93 -5.90
CA GLY A 78 8.43 -0.38 -7.23
C GLY A 78 9.64 0.43 -7.65
N ARG A 79 10.00 0.33 -8.93
CA ARG A 79 11.13 1.08 -9.49
C ARG A 79 10.71 1.75 -10.78
N LEU A 80 11.14 3.00 -10.94
CA LEU A 80 10.95 3.74 -12.18
C LEU A 80 12.18 3.53 -13.06
N LEU A 81 11.98 2.89 -14.22
CA LEU A 81 13.01 2.62 -15.24
C LEU A 81 14.08 1.65 -14.74
N VAL A 82 15.14 2.13 -14.07
CA VAL A 82 16.26 1.32 -13.59
C VAL A 82 16.43 1.49 -12.08
N PRO A 83 17.05 0.49 -11.42
CA PRO A 83 17.31 0.59 -9.97
C PRO A 83 18.10 1.84 -9.62
N GLY A 84 17.71 2.51 -8.54
CA GLY A 84 18.42 3.67 -8.03
C GLY A 84 18.02 5.01 -8.61
N LEU A 85 17.21 5.06 -9.68
CA LEU A 85 16.69 6.33 -10.20
C LEU A 85 15.57 6.87 -9.32
N PHE A 86 14.53 6.09 -9.14
CA PHE A 86 13.43 6.42 -8.26
C PHE A 86 12.77 5.13 -7.81
N ASP A 87 12.94 4.80 -6.55
CA ASP A 87 12.43 3.57 -5.95
C ASP A 87 11.39 3.91 -4.89
N GLY A 88 10.32 3.12 -4.82
CA GLY A 88 9.29 3.23 -3.79
C GLY A 88 9.06 1.87 -3.14
N GLU A 89 9.30 1.80 -1.84
CA GLU A 89 9.05 0.59 -1.06
C GLU A 89 7.76 0.77 -0.27
N HIS A 90 6.73 0.04 -0.67
CA HIS A 90 5.38 0.12 -0.10
C HIS A 90 5.25 -0.91 1.01
N ILE A 91 4.81 -0.48 2.18
CA ILE A 91 4.84 -1.30 3.39
C ILE A 91 3.47 -1.28 4.07
N PHE A 92 2.91 -2.48 4.28
CA PHE A 92 1.75 -2.69 5.14
C PHE A 92 2.20 -3.56 6.31
N GLN A 93 2.09 -3.05 7.52
CA GLN A 93 2.39 -3.82 8.73
C GLN A 93 1.14 -3.89 9.62
N LEU A 94 0.81 -5.08 10.07
CA LEU A 94 -0.33 -5.34 10.92
C LEU A 94 0.14 -5.73 12.31
N GLU A 95 -0.42 -5.10 13.33
CA GLU A 95 -0.14 -5.43 14.72
C GLU A 95 -1.43 -5.76 15.42
N GLN A 96 -1.58 -7.04 15.83
CA GLN A 96 -2.74 -7.49 16.57
C GLN A 96 -2.67 -6.94 17.98
N ARG A 97 -3.73 -6.28 18.43
CA ARG A 97 -3.87 -5.72 19.79
C ARG A 97 -5.21 -6.13 20.34
N ASP A 98 -5.24 -7.16 21.19
CA ASP A 98 -6.48 -7.76 21.70
C ASP A 98 -7.38 -8.18 20.54
N ALA A 99 -8.60 -7.64 20.45
CA ALA A 99 -9.53 -7.96 19.38
C ALA A 99 -9.40 -7.01 18.16
N ALA A 100 -8.47 -6.06 18.22
CA ALA A 100 -8.29 -5.05 17.17
C ALA A 100 -6.96 -5.23 16.48
N CYS A 101 -6.77 -4.50 15.37
CA CYS A 101 -5.54 -4.52 14.59
C CYS A 101 -5.11 -3.08 14.30
N CYS A 102 -3.84 -2.78 14.51
CA CYS A 102 -3.26 -1.51 14.09
C CYS A 102 -2.57 -1.72 12.75
N LEU A 103 -2.96 -0.95 11.75
CA LEU A 103 -2.32 -0.95 10.44
C LEU A 103 -1.33 0.21 10.35
N HIS A 104 -0.09 -0.11 10.01
CA HIS A 104 0.92 0.87 9.60
C HIS A 104 1.05 0.76 8.08
N HIS A 105 0.68 1.83 7.38
CA HIS A 105 0.69 1.91 5.93
C HIS A 105 1.66 3.00 5.50
N CYS A 106 2.80 2.60 4.98
CA CYS A 106 3.94 3.48 4.76
C CYS A 106 4.54 3.30 3.37
N GLU A 107 5.29 4.30 2.94
CA GLU A 107 6.11 4.16 1.73
C GLU A 107 7.42 4.93 1.91
N ARG A 108 8.49 4.27 1.51
CA ARG A 108 9.85 4.83 1.56
C ARG A 108 10.32 5.10 0.14
N PHE A 109 10.52 6.37 -0.18
CA PHE A 109 11.01 6.80 -1.49
C PHE A 109 12.50 7.07 -1.44
N SER A 110 13.23 6.63 -2.46
CA SER A 110 14.66 6.84 -2.60
C SER A 110 15.03 6.96 -4.08
N GLY A 111 16.28 7.32 -4.35
CA GLY A 111 16.82 7.41 -5.71
C GLY A 111 17.30 8.81 -6.07
N ILE A 112 18.14 8.88 -7.11
CA ILE A 112 18.80 10.12 -7.51
C ILE A 112 17.84 11.17 -8.07
N LEU A 113 16.67 10.75 -8.59
CA LEU A 113 15.65 11.65 -9.10
C LEU A 113 14.71 12.20 -8.02
N LEU A 114 14.81 11.68 -6.79
CA LEU A 114 13.89 12.07 -5.71
C LEU A 114 13.83 13.58 -5.48
N PRO A 115 14.95 14.34 -5.49
CA PRO A 115 14.89 15.78 -5.29
C PRO A 115 14.11 16.54 -6.36
N LEU A 116 13.88 15.94 -7.53
CA LEU A 116 13.12 16.55 -8.62
C LEU A 116 11.61 16.47 -8.41
N PHE A 117 11.16 15.62 -7.47
CA PHE A 117 9.75 15.46 -7.15
C PHE A 117 9.41 16.40 -5.99
N GLY A 118 8.51 17.34 -6.22
CA GLY A 118 8.06 18.26 -5.19
C GLY A 118 7.18 17.60 -4.13
N ASP A 119 6.72 18.39 -3.17
CA ASP A 119 5.88 17.89 -2.08
C ASP A 119 4.46 17.52 -2.55
N GLY A 120 3.98 18.11 -3.65
CA GLY A 120 2.64 17.87 -4.17
C GLY A 120 2.34 16.40 -4.44
N PRO A 121 3.17 15.67 -5.22
CA PRO A 121 2.94 14.24 -5.46
C PRO A 121 2.97 13.41 -4.19
N LEU A 122 3.86 13.71 -3.26
CA LEU A 122 3.95 12.99 -1.99
C LEU A 122 2.72 13.25 -1.12
N GLN A 123 2.22 14.47 -1.12
CA GLN A 123 1.01 14.81 -0.36
C GLN A 123 -0.23 14.13 -0.94
N ALA A 124 -0.35 14.08 -2.28
CA ALA A 124 -1.44 13.37 -2.94
C ALA A 124 -1.38 11.87 -2.61
N THR A 125 -0.18 11.29 -2.57
CA THR A 125 0.01 9.88 -2.20
C THR A 125 -0.39 9.64 -0.75
N ARG A 126 -0.02 10.54 0.17
CA ARG A 126 -0.44 10.44 1.58
C ARG A 126 -1.96 10.47 1.70
N GLN A 127 -2.62 11.37 0.98
CA GLN A 127 -4.08 11.45 0.97
C GLN A 127 -4.69 10.13 0.44
N GLY A 128 -4.08 9.55 -0.58
CA GLY A 128 -4.48 8.25 -1.10
C GLY A 128 -4.36 7.14 -0.07
N PHE A 129 -3.27 7.12 0.70
CA PHE A 129 -3.07 6.16 1.78
C PHE A 129 -4.15 6.30 2.85
N GLU A 130 -4.44 7.53 3.25
CA GLU A 130 -5.46 7.79 4.27
C GLU A 130 -6.85 7.36 3.79
N ALA A 131 -7.17 7.62 2.52
CA ALA A 131 -8.44 7.18 1.93
C ALA A 131 -8.54 5.65 1.87
N MET A 132 -7.45 4.98 1.48
CA MET A 132 -7.40 3.51 1.48
C MET A 132 -7.55 2.95 2.88
N ASN A 133 -6.84 3.53 3.85
CA ASN A 133 -6.91 3.09 5.24
C ASN A 133 -8.35 3.17 5.78
N ALA A 134 -9.05 4.27 5.51
CA ALA A 134 -10.43 4.45 5.95
C ALA A 134 -11.37 3.44 5.26
N ALA A 135 -11.17 3.19 3.97
CA ALA A 135 -11.97 2.23 3.23
C ALA A 135 -11.73 0.79 3.73
N LEU A 136 -10.46 0.45 4.01
CA LEU A 136 -10.10 -0.84 4.57
C LEU A 136 -10.75 -1.05 5.95
N LYS A 137 -10.66 -0.04 6.81
CA LYS A 137 -11.30 -0.07 8.13
C LYS A 137 -12.81 -0.32 7.99
N LYS A 138 -13.47 0.44 7.13
CA LYS A 138 -14.91 0.31 6.91
C LYS A 138 -15.26 -1.11 6.45
N ARG A 139 -14.51 -1.65 5.52
CA ARG A 139 -14.75 -2.99 4.98
C ARG A 139 -14.49 -4.08 6.02
N ALA A 140 -13.42 -3.95 6.78
CA ALA A 140 -13.05 -4.95 7.81
C ALA A 140 -14.03 -4.97 8.98
N GLU A 141 -14.59 -3.80 9.34
CA GLU A 141 -15.52 -3.67 10.45
C GLU A 141 -16.97 -3.96 10.05
N ALA A 142 -17.25 -4.12 8.78
CA ALA A 142 -18.59 -4.46 8.31
C ALA A 142 -18.91 -5.94 8.61
N ASP A 143 -20.20 -6.20 8.83
CA ASP A 143 -20.69 -7.56 9.10
C ASP A 143 -20.70 -8.46 7.85
#